data_2f63d305f37a5d9736ca9cb89e0efa63
#
_entry.id   2f63d305f37a5d9736ca9cb89e0efa63
#
_cell.length_a   1.000
_cell.length_b   1.000
_cell.length_c   1.000
_cell.angle_alpha   90.00
_cell.angle_beta   90.00
_cell.angle_gamma   90.00
#
_symmetry.space_group_name_H-M   'P 1'
#
loop_
_entity.id
_entity.type
_entity.pdbx_description
1 polymer ?
#
loop_
_entity_poly.entity_id
_entity_poly.type
_entity_poly.pdbx_seq_one_letter_code
_entity_poly.pdbx_strand_id
1 'polypeptide(L)'
;MVKKPNIKVGMTKSISSHPRDTHVVGDGPKLATENMGLVIRHIGKTYKKRPVLRDVSLEVRRGEAVGLLGPNGAGKTTCFYVITGLISANYGTVSLDGHDITDLPMYRRARVGIGYLPQEASIFRGMSVEDNIRAILEVVEPIQEQREAMLENLLSEFSVIHLRRTPALALSGGERRRVEIARALASQPSFMLLDEPLAGIDPIAVGEIRTLISHLKNRGIGVLITEHNVRETLDIVDRAYILHEGMVLMHGSPDEIVAHEGVREVYLGDQFSL
;
A
#
# COMPACT_ATOMS: atom_id res chain seq x y z
N MET A 1 -66.64 -31.45 -1.72
CA MET A 1 -66.38 -32.66 -2.58
C MET A 1 -65.13 -32.39 -3.40
N VAL A 2 -63.99 -32.90 -2.96
CA VAL A 2 -62.83 -33.13 -3.84
C VAL A 2 -61.97 -34.22 -3.18
N LYS A 3 -61.70 -35.26 -3.92
CA LYS A 3 -61.09 -36.54 -3.52
C LYS A 3 -59.55 -36.39 -3.29
N LYS A 4 -59.05 -36.98 -2.23
CA LYS A 4 -57.61 -37.28 -2.03
C LYS A 4 -57.27 -38.60 -2.78
N PRO A 5 -56.08 -38.72 -3.38
CA PRO A 5 -55.57 -40.02 -3.80
C PRO A 5 -54.61 -40.62 -2.76
N ASN A 6 -54.72 -41.94 -2.63
CA ASN A 6 -53.99 -42.86 -1.79
C ASN A 6 -52.50 -42.97 -2.14
N ILE A 7 -51.66 -43.09 -1.11
CA ILE A 7 -50.25 -43.48 -1.23
C ILE A 7 -50.11 -44.91 -0.79
N LYS A 8 -49.62 -45.77 -1.67
CA LYS A 8 -49.22 -47.15 -1.37
C LYS A 8 -47.79 -47.20 -0.80
N VAL A 9 -47.66 -47.84 0.33
CA VAL A 9 -46.41 -48.25 0.96
C VAL A 9 -45.86 -49.47 0.22
N GLY A 10 -44.60 -49.44 -0.17
CA GLY A 10 -43.86 -50.57 -0.79
C GLY A 10 -42.55 -50.82 -0.05
N MET A 11 -42.35 -52.06 0.31
CA MET A 11 -41.41 -52.69 1.22
C MET A 11 -39.92 -52.58 0.87
N THR A 12 -39.16 -52.44 1.93
CA THR A 12 -37.77 -52.87 2.23
C THR A 12 -37.04 -53.74 1.19
N LYS A 13 -35.81 -53.34 0.86
CA LYS A 13 -34.72 -54.22 0.44
C LYS A 13 -33.41 -53.81 1.12
N SER A 14 -32.76 -54.86 1.56
CA SER A 14 -31.55 -55.08 2.33
C SER A 14 -30.35 -54.21 2.06
N ILE A 15 -29.68 -53.93 3.16
CA ILE A 15 -28.35 -53.33 3.32
C ILE A 15 -27.28 -54.28 2.75
N SER A 16 -26.46 -53.77 1.83
CA SER A 16 -25.15 -54.36 1.52
C SER A 16 -24.07 -53.33 1.89
N SER A 17 -23.21 -53.74 2.80
CA SER A 17 -22.02 -53.03 3.27
C SER A 17 -21.01 -52.87 2.15
N HIS A 18 -20.66 -51.60 1.81
CA HIS A 18 -19.47 -51.28 1.04
C HIS A 18 -18.50 -50.47 1.89
N PRO A 19 -17.19 -50.59 1.68
CA PRO A 19 -16.16 -50.00 2.56
C PRO A 19 -16.12 -48.48 2.45
N ARG A 20 -15.78 -47.87 3.58
CA ARG A 20 -15.62 -46.41 3.73
C ARG A 20 -14.50 -45.94 2.80
N ASP A 21 -14.87 -45.24 1.74
CA ASP A 21 -13.96 -44.40 0.99
C ASP A 21 -13.48 -43.29 1.94
N THR A 22 -12.21 -43.29 2.25
CA THR A 22 -11.49 -42.20 2.86
C THR A 22 -11.54 -41.03 1.88
N HIS A 23 -12.38 -40.02 2.17
CA HIS A 23 -12.30 -38.75 1.51
C HIS A 23 -10.90 -38.16 1.76
N VAL A 24 -10.03 -38.25 0.75
CA VAL A 24 -8.87 -37.42 0.61
C VAL A 24 -9.42 -35.99 0.50
N VAL A 25 -9.23 -35.20 1.56
CA VAL A 25 -9.44 -33.76 1.53
C VAL A 25 -8.43 -33.24 0.50
N GLY A 26 -8.91 -33.03 -0.71
CA GLY A 26 -8.12 -32.37 -1.75
C GLY A 26 -7.69 -31.01 -1.22
N ASP A 27 -6.39 -30.78 -1.16
CA ASP A 27 -5.80 -29.45 -1.02
C ASP A 27 -6.51 -28.55 -2.04
N GLY A 28 -7.28 -27.59 -1.54
CA GLY A 28 -7.82 -26.51 -2.37
C GLY A 28 -6.65 -25.81 -3.09
N PRO A 29 -6.89 -25.12 -4.20
CA PRO A 29 -5.81 -24.51 -4.97
C PRO A 29 -4.97 -23.66 -4.00
N LYS A 30 -3.71 -24.07 -3.77
CA LYS A 30 -2.72 -23.27 -3.08
C LYS A 30 -2.56 -22.02 -3.93
N LEU A 31 -3.09 -20.89 -3.47
CA LEU A 31 -2.77 -19.58 -4.04
C LEU A 31 -1.25 -19.50 -4.04
N ALA A 32 -0.67 -19.40 -5.23
CA ALA A 32 0.77 -19.30 -5.37
C ALA A 32 1.22 -18.09 -4.54
N THR A 33 2.15 -18.29 -3.62
CA THR A 33 2.71 -17.23 -2.76
C THR A 33 3.27 -16.05 -3.55
N GLU A 34 3.55 -16.24 -4.82
CA GLU A 34 4.01 -15.25 -5.79
C GLU A 34 3.01 -14.12 -6.09
N ASN A 35 1.72 -14.26 -5.73
CA ASN A 35 0.69 -13.25 -5.96
C ASN A 35 0.18 -12.57 -4.68
N MET A 36 0.78 -12.86 -3.53
CA MET A 36 0.43 -12.21 -2.27
C MET A 36 1.15 -10.88 -2.13
N GLY A 37 0.41 -9.84 -1.78
CA GLY A 37 0.93 -8.48 -1.64
C GLY A 37 0.40 -7.52 -2.69
N LEU A 38 1.03 -6.36 -2.82
CA LEU A 38 0.78 -5.40 -3.88
C LEU A 38 1.72 -5.71 -5.05
N VAL A 39 1.17 -6.17 -6.17
CA VAL A 39 1.94 -6.63 -7.33
C VAL A 39 1.57 -5.82 -8.56
N ILE A 40 2.58 -5.27 -9.20
CA ILE A 40 2.49 -4.49 -10.43
C ILE A 40 3.22 -5.27 -11.53
N ARG A 41 2.55 -5.52 -12.67
CA ARG A 41 3.13 -6.26 -13.79
C ARG A 41 2.98 -5.49 -15.09
N HIS A 42 4.11 -5.28 -15.77
CA HIS A 42 4.21 -4.73 -17.12
C HIS A 42 3.45 -3.43 -17.36
N ILE A 43 3.42 -2.54 -16.34
CA ILE A 43 2.72 -1.26 -16.47
C ILE A 43 3.40 -0.36 -17.49
N GLY A 44 2.57 0.10 -18.45
CA GLY A 44 2.94 1.11 -19.42
C GLY A 44 2.03 2.32 -19.41
N LYS A 45 2.61 3.52 -19.61
CA LYS A 45 1.89 4.80 -19.70
C LYS A 45 2.52 5.72 -20.73
N THR A 46 1.67 6.25 -21.61
CA THR A 46 2.08 7.18 -22.67
C THR A 46 1.25 8.46 -22.56
N TYR A 47 1.88 9.62 -22.62
CA TYR A 47 1.24 10.94 -22.73
C TYR A 47 1.57 11.57 -24.07
N LYS A 48 0.55 11.91 -24.87
CA LYS A 48 0.72 12.60 -26.18
C LYS A 48 1.86 11.98 -27.02
N LYS A 49 1.84 10.66 -27.20
CA LYS A 49 2.84 9.87 -27.93
C LYS A 49 4.23 9.75 -27.25
N ARG A 50 4.45 10.34 -26.08
CA ARG A 50 5.69 10.18 -25.30
C ARG A 50 5.48 9.05 -24.29
N PRO A 51 6.15 7.91 -24.41
CA PRO A 51 6.12 6.87 -23.39
C PRO A 51 6.85 7.37 -22.14
N VAL A 52 6.17 7.32 -20.97
CA VAL A 52 6.73 7.67 -19.65
C VAL A 52 7.01 6.42 -18.85
N LEU A 53 6.09 5.44 -18.90
CA LEU A 53 6.36 4.07 -18.44
C LEU A 53 6.28 3.16 -19.64
N ARG A 54 7.29 2.30 -19.79
CA ARG A 54 7.40 1.37 -20.90
C ARG A 54 7.14 -0.07 -20.49
N ASP A 55 7.73 -0.49 -19.38
CA ASP A 55 7.53 -1.81 -18.80
C ASP A 55 8.00 -1.78 -17.34
N VAL A 56 7.06 -1.52 -16.42
CA VAL A 56 7.38 -1.47 -15.00
C VAL A 56 6.69 -2.62 -14.29
N SER A 57 7.51 -3.48 -13.69
CA SER A 57 7.05 -4.56 -12.81
C SER A 57 7.73 -4.44 -11.45
N LEU A 58 6.94 -4.43 -10.39
CA LEU A 58 7.43 -4.41 -9.01
C LEU A 58 6.42 -5.08 -8.06
N GLU A 59 6.88 -5.44 -6.90
CA GLU A 59 6.03 -6.01 -5.84
C GLU A 59 6.40 -5.42 -4.49
N VAL A 60 5.43 -5.36 -3.60
CA VAL A 60 5.59 -4.98 -2.19
C VAL A 60 4.89 -6.01 -1.33
N ARG A 61 5.59 -6.57 -0.35
CA ARG A 61 5.03 -7.54 0.60
C ARG A 61 4.53 -6.84 1.85
N ARG A 62 3.66 -7.52 2.60
CA ARG A 62 3.23 -7.02 3.91
C ARG A 62 4.41 -6.95 4.89
N GLY A 63 4.50 -5.87 5.64
CA GLY A 63 5.60 -5.64 6.59
C GLY A 63 6.96 -5.35 5.95
N GLU A 64 7.00 -5.06 4.65
CA GLU A 64 8.19 -4.71 3.90
C GLU A 64 8.19 -3.23 3.51
N ALA A 65 9.33 -2.58 3.55
CA ALA A 65 9.54 -1.26 2.97
C ALA A 65 10.35 -1.36 1.68
N VAL A 66 9.78 -0.84 0.59
CA VAL A 66 10.36 -0.88 -0.75
C VAL A 66 10.55 0.53 -1.29
N GLY A 67 11.75 0.85 -1.77
CA GLY A 67 12.05 2.10 -2.45
C GLY A 67 11.77 2.01 -3.97
N LEU A 68 11.15 3.04 -4.54
CA LEU A 68 11.09 3.25 -5.98
C LEU A 68 11.91 4.49 -6.31
N LEU A 69 13.15 4.28 -6.70
CA LEU A 69 14.19 5.29 -6.87
C LEU A 69 14.52 5.49 -8.36
N GLY A 70 15.28 6.52 -8.66
CA GLY A 70 15.72 6.83 -10.02
C GLY A 70 15.81 8.32 -10.28
N PRO A 71 16.45 8.74 -11.38
CA PRO A 71 16.62 10.14 -11.72
C PRO A 71 15.30 10.87 -11.98
N ASN A 72 15.38 12.20 -12.08
CA ASN A 72 14.22 13.01 -12.46
C ASN A 72 13.74 12.63 -13.86
N GLY A 73 12.41 12.49 -14.01
CA GLY A 73 11.82 12.09 -15.28
C GLY A 73 11.84 10.57 -15.56
N ALA A 74 12.37 9.74 -14.65
CA ALA A 74 12.36 8.29 -14.80
C ALA A 74 10.96 7.66 -14.81
N GLY A 75 9.93 8.37 -14.30
CA GLY A 75 8.54 7.91 -14.29
C GLY A 75 8.01 7.53 -12.89
N LYS A 76 8.76 7.76 -11.80
CA LYS A 76 8.38 7.40 -10.43
C LYS A 76 6.97 7.88 -10.04
N THR A 77 6.70 9.17 -10.12
CA THR A 77 5.39 9.77 -9.78
C THR A 77 4.28 9.21 -10.68
N THR A 78 4.55 8.99 -11.98
CA THR A 78 3.57 8.38 -12.89
C THR A 78 3.26 6.93 -12.47
N CYS A 79 4.26 6.16 -12.08
CA CYS A 79 4.08 4.81 -11.55
C CYS A 79 3.23 4.82 -10.26
N PHE A 80 3.53 5.71 -9.32
CA PHE A 80 2.72 5.91 -8.10
C PHE A 80 1.26 6.24 -8.42
N TYR A 81 1.02 7.16 -9.35
CA TYR A 81 -0.35 7.55 -9.73
C TYR A 81 -1.11 6.41 -10.42
N VAL A 82 -0.42 5.54 -11.15
CA VAL A 82 -1.04 4.31 -11.68
C VAL A 82 -1.38 3.36 -10.53
N ILE A 83 -0.47 3.14 -9.57
CA ILE A 83 -0.70 2.23 -8.44
C ILE A 83 -1.81 2.76 -7.52
N THR A 84 -1.88 4.06 -7.27
CA THR A 84 -2.94 4.67 -6.46
C THR A 84 -4.30 4.72 -7.16
N GLY A 85 -4.33 4.56 -8.49
CA GLY A 85 -5.55 4.71 -9.30
C GLY A 85 -5.95 6.15 -9.57
N LEU A 86 -5.04 7.12 -9.39
CA LEU A 86 -5.20 8.52 -9.81
C LEU A 86 -5.20 8.65 -11.32
N ILE A 87 -4.43 7.83 -12.01
CA ILE A 87 -4.41 7.73 -13.47
C ILE A 87 -4.49 6.26 -13.90
N SER A 88 -5.09 5.99 -15.07
CA SER A 88 -5.11 4.65 -15.64
C SER A 88 -3.83 4.36 -16.41
N ALA A 89 -3.32 3.13 -16.33
CA ALA A 89 -2.29 2.62 -17.23
C ALA A 89 -2.83 2.49 -18.66
N ASN A 90 -1.94 2.41 -19.66
CA ASN A 90 -2.33 2.03 -21.02
C ASN A 90 -2.34 0.50 -21.16
N TYR A 91 -1.51 -0.20 -20.41
CA TYR A 91 -1.44 -1.66 -20.35
C TYR A 91 -0.76 -2.10 -19.05
N GLY A 92 -0.80 -3.40 -18.78
CA GLY A 92 -0.29 -4.01 -17.56
C GLY A 92 -1.36 -4.11 -16.48
N THR A 93 -0.99 -4.65 -15.33
CA THR A 93 -1.93 -4.94 -14.23
C THR A 93 -1.41 -4.49 -12.88
N VAL A 94 -2.32 -4.12 -11.99
CA VAL A 94 -2.10 -3.90 -10.57
C VAL A 94 -2.98 -4.87 -9.81
N SER A 95 -2.40 -5.70 -8.97
CA SER A 95 -3.14 -6.64 -8.13
C SER A 95 -2.80 -6.48 -6.65
N LEU A 96 -3.77 -6.77 -5.81
CA LEU A 96 -3.66 -6.75 -4.36
C LEU A 96 -4.09 -8.12 -3.82
N ASP A 97 -3.16 -8.85 -3.18
CA ASP A 97 -3.39 -10.20 -2.66
C ASP A 97 -4.06 -11.14 -3.69
N GLY A 98 -3.57 -11.09 -4.94
CA GLY A 98 -4.07 -11.90 -6.06
C GLY A 98 -5.34 -11.37 -6.74
N HIS A 99 -5.95 -10.29 -6.22
CA HIS A 99 -7.13 -9.68 -6.84
C HIS A 99 -6.72 -8.54 -7.76
N ASP A 100 -7.19 -8.56 -8.99
CA ASP A 100 -6.98 -7.49 -9.95
C ASP A 100 -7.74 -6.21 -9.52
N ILE A 101 -6.98 -5.12 -9.35
CA ILE A 101 -7.51 -3.81 -9.00
C ILE A 101 -7.19 -2.76 -10.06
N THR A 102 -6.75 -3.18 -11.25
CA THR A 102 -6.25 -2.30 -12.33
C THR A 102 -7.24 -1.21 -12.70
N ASP A 103 -8.52 -1.57 -12.85
CA ASP A 103 -9.57 -0.63 -13.26
C ASP A 103 -10.27 0.06 -12.09
N LEU A 104 -9.88 -0.25 -10.85
CA LEU A 104 -10.47 0.40 -9.69
C LEU A 104 -9.97 1.84 -9.55
N PRO A 105 -10.86 2.83 -9.41
CA PRO A 105 -10.46 4.20 -9.10
C PRO A 105 -9.91 4.30 -7.67
N MET A 106 -9.16 5.36 -7.39
CA MET A 106 -8.44 5.59 -6.14
C MET A 106 -9.28 5.33 -4.88
N TYR A 107 -10.52 5.83 -4.82
CA TYR A 107 -11.37 5.66 -3.65
C TYR A 107 -11.77 4.20 -3.38
N ARG A 108 -11.85 3.36 -4.42
CA ARG A 108 -12.07 1.92 -4.26
C ARG A 108 -10.79 1.20 -3.83
N ARG A 109 -9.63 1.61 -4.36
CA ARG A 109 -8.34 1.07 -3.92
C ARG A 109 -8.07 1.40 -2.45
N ALA A 110 -8.45 2.60 -2.00
CA ALA A 110 -8.38 2.95 -0.58
C ALA A 110 -9.23 2.01 0.29
N ARG A 111 -10.44 1.63 -0.15
CA ARG A 111 -11.32 0.70 0.57
C ARG A 111 -10.83 -0.75 0.60
N VAL A 112 -10.03 -1.17 -0.37
CA VAL A 112 -9.42 -2.51 -0.38
C VAL A 112 -8.05 -2.54 0.30
N GLY A 113 -7.58 -1.39 0.84
CA GLY A 113 -6.43 -1.34 1.72
C GLY A 113 -5.18 -0.67 1.15
N ILE A 114 -5.29 0.22 0.15
CA ILE A 114 -4.18 1.05 -0.34
C ILE A 114 -4.29 2.44 0.24
N GLY A 115 -3.40 2.79 1.18
CA GLY A 115 -3.22 4.14 1.70
C GLY A 115 -2.25 4.96 0.84
N TYR A 116 -2.47 6.27 0.77
CA TYR A 116 -1.59 7.18 0.04
C TYR A 116 -1.31 8.43 0.85
N LEU A 117 -0.05 8.76 0.99
CA LEU A 117 0.44 9.96 1.64
C LEU A 117 1.21 10.79 0.59
N PRO A 118 0.62 11.86 0.05
CA PRO A 118 1.25 12.69 -0.97
C PRO A 118 2.41 13.50 -0.41
N GLN A 119 3.25 14.00 -1.31
CA GLN A 119 4.35 14.93 -1.01
C GLN A 119 3.82 16.24 -0.41
N GLU A 120 2.77 16.81 -1.02
CA GLU A 120 2.14 18.02 -0.51
C GLU A 120 1.27 17.75 0.71
N ALA A 121 1.17 18.78 1.59
CA ALA A 121 0.33 18.69 2.77
C ALA A 121 -1.13 18.41 2.40
N SER A 122 -1.63 17.26 2.86
CA SER A 122 -2.97 16.75 2.57
C SER A 122 -4.00 17.03 3.66
N ILE A 123 -3.58 17.66 4.78
CA ILE A 123 -4.44 17.91 5.94
C ILE A 123 -5.67 18.75 5.61
N PHE A 124 -6.81 18.46 6.19
CA PHE A 124 -8.02 19.27 6.08
C PHE A 124 -7.85 20.54 6.93
N ARG A 125 -7.40 21.62 6.29
CA ARG A 125 -6.93 22.87 6.93
C ARG A 125 -7.95 23.53 7.85
N GLY A 126 -9.25 23.43 7.53
CA GLY A 126 -10.35 24.01 8.31
C GLY A 126 -10.84 23.18 9.49
N MET A 127 -10.24 22.00 9.73
CA MET A 127 -10.65 21.08 10.77
C MET A 127 -9.65 21.04 11.92
N SER A 128 -10.11 20.58 13.10
CA SER A 128 -9.22 20.23 14.21
C SER A 128 -8.42 18.94 13.91
N VAL A 129 -7.46 18.62 14.77
CA VAL A 129 -6.69 17.35 14.69
C VAL A 129 -7.63 16.15 14.77
N GLU A 130 -8.52 16.12 15.79
CA GLU A 130 -9.46 15.00 15.95
C GLU A 130 -10.43 14.89 14.77
N ASP A 131 -10.93 16.00 14.24
CA ASP A 131 -11.87 15.99 13.11
C ASP A 131 -11.22 15.53 11.82
N ASN A 132 -9.94 15.81 11.62
CA ASN A 132 -9.16 15.27 10.49
C ASN A 132 -9.14 13.74 10.48
N ILE A 133 -8.98 13.11 11.64
CA ILE A 133 -8.93 11.65 11.77
C ILE A 133 -10.36 11.10 11.76
N ARG A 134 -11.29 11.71 12.51
CA ARG A 134 -12.69 11.29 12.60
C ARG A 134 -13.38 11.26 11.24
N ALA A 135 -13.10 12.24 10.36
CA ALA A 135 -13.69 12.29 9.03
C ALA A 135 -13.44 11.02 8.20
N ILE A 136 -12.29 10.36 8.40
CA ILE A 136 -11.99 9.09 7.74
C ILE A 136 -12.65 7.94 8.48
N LEU A 137 -12.60 7.95 9.81
CA LEU A 137 -13.21 6.89 10.62
C LEU A 137 -14.73 6.80 10.39
N GLU A 138 -15.41 7.91 10.17
CA GLU A 138 -16.85 7.94 9.83
C GLU A 138 -17.18 7.22 8.51
N VAL A 139 -16.23 7.18 7.59
CA VAL A 139 -16.39 6.49 6.30
C VAL A 139 -16.17 4.98 6.42
N VAL A 140 -15.28 4.54 7.34
CA VAL A 140 -14.83 3.15 7.40
C VAL A 140 -15.44 2.35 8.56
N GLU A 141 -15.84 3.01 9.66
CA GLU A 141 -16.38 2.37 10.85
C GLU A 141 -17.77 2.91 11.18
N PRO A 142 -18.85 2.13 10.97
CA PRO A 142 -20.21 2.58 11.23
C PRO A 142 -20.56 2.66 12.73
N ILE A 143 -19.85 1.91 13.59
CA ILE A 143 -20.15 1.82 15.02
C ILE A 143 -19.46 2.96 15.77
N GLN A 144 -20.22 3.85 16.38
CA GLN A 144 -19.70 5.06 17.03
C GLN A 144 -18.68 4.74 18.15
N GLU A 145 -18.97 3.76 19.00
CA GLU A 145 -18.08 3.38 20.09
C GLU A 145 -16.71 2.90 19.58
N GLN A 146 -16.71 2.12 18.48
CA GLN A 146 -15.46 1.65 17.85
C GLN A 146 -14.71 2.81 17.20
N ARG A 147 -15.41 3.74 16.54
CA ARG A 147 -14.79 4.96 15.99
C ARG A 147 -14.06 5.78 17.05
N GLU A 148 -14.72 6.03 18.19
CA GLU A 148 -14.10 6.82 19.26
C GLU A 148 -12.90 6.08 19.87
N ALA A 149 -12.98 4.77 20.05
CA ALA A 149 -11.84 3.97 20.50
C ALA A 149 -10.68 4.00 19.50
N MET A 150 -10.95 3.90 18.20
CA MET A 150 -9.94 4.02 17.14
C MET A 150 -9.33 5.43 17.10
N LEU A 151 -10.15 6.48 17.30
CA LEU A 151 -9.67 7.85 17.35
C LEU A 151 -8.70 8.05 18.52
N GLU A 152 -9.07 7.63 19.73
CA GLU A 152 -8.21 7.72 20.92
C GLU A 152 -6.88 6.97 20.71
N ASN A 153 -6.95 5.78 20.13
CA ASN A 153 -5.77 4.98 19.83
C ASN A 153 -4.83 5.73 18.86
N LEU A 154 -5.35 6.26 17.75
CA LEU A 154 -4.55 6.99 16.77
C LEU A 154 -3.96 8.28 17.34
N LEU A 155 -4.73 9.05 18.12
CA LEU A 155 -4.25 10.27 18.77
C LEU A 155 -3.09 9.96 19.74
N SER A 156 -3.20 8.88 20.50
CA SER A 156 -2.17 8.42 21.44
C SER A 156 -0.93 7.89 20.72
N GLU A 157 -1.14 7.00 19.75
CA GLU A 157 -0.09 6.33 18.96
C GLU A 157 0.83 7.33 18.27
N PHE A 158 0.27 8.40 17.70
CA PHE A 158 1.01 9.47 17.04
C PHE A 158 1.38 10.65 17.96
N SER A 159 1.17 10.50 19.27
CA SER A 159 1.52 11.52 20.27
C SER A 159 0.93 12.90 19.96
N VAL A 160 -0.31 12.95 19.46
CA VAL A 160 -1.02 14.18 19.11
C VAL A 160 -2.29 14.42 19.96
N ILE A 161 -2.49 13.63 21.01
CA ILE A 161 -3.68 13.73 21.88
C ILE A 161 -3.81 15.11 22.54
N HIS A 162 -2.69 15.73 22.90
CA HIS A 162 -2.65 17.07 23.51
C HIS A 162 -3.05 18.18 22.51
N LEU A 163 -3.01 17.88 21.21
CA LEU A 163 -3.37 18.78 20.09
C LEU A 163 -4.78 18.52 19.55
N ARG A 164 -5.55 17.60 20.16
CA ARG A 164 -6.79 17.08 19.57
C ARG A 164 -7.76 18.17 19.06
N ARG A 165 -7.90 19.28 19.81
CA ARG A 165 -8.77 20.40 19.44
C ARG A 165 -8.05 21.53 18.70
N THR A 166 -6.76 21.41 18.47
CA THR A 166 -5.97 22.42 17.78
C THR A 166 -6.38 22.46 16.31
N PRO A 167 -6.64 23.64 15.74
CA PRO A 167 -6.87 23.76 14.30
C PRO A 167 -5.65 23.31 13.51
N ALA A 168 -5.86 22.58 12.42
CA ALA A 168 -4.78 22.02 11.61
C ALA A 168 -3.80 23.07 11.05
N LEU A 169 -4.26 24.31 10.84
CA LEU A 169 -3.43 25.43 10.40
C LEU A 169 -2.40 25.88 11.44
N ALA A 170 -2.62 25.62 12.71
CA ALA A 170 -1.73 26.02 13.79
C ALA A 170 -0.62 24.99 14.09
N LEU A 171 -0.63 23.84 13.43
CA LEU A 171 0.33 22.77 13.63
C LEU A 171 1.69 23.11 13.00
N SER A 172 2.76 22.75 13.70
CA SER A 172 4.10 22.69 13.13
C SER A 172 4.18 21.65 11.99
N GLY A 173 5.25 21.68 11.19
CA GLY A 173 5.44 20.71 10.10
C GLY A 173 5.41 19.26 10.57
N GLY A 174 6.13 18.93 11.65
CA GLY A 174 6.19 17.58 12.22
C GLY A 174 4.86 17.13 12.82
N GLU A 175 4.17 17.99 13.59
CA GLU A 175 2.84 17.70 14.13
C GLU A 175 1.83 17.46 13.02
N ARG A 176 1.81 18.30 12.01
CA ARG A 176 0.95 18.14 10.83
C ARG A 176 1.20 16.79 10.14
N ARG A 177 2.47 16.41 9.94
CA ARG A 177 2.82 15.15 9.31
C ARG A 177 2.34 13.95 10.11
N ARG A 178 2.47 13.98 11.44
CA ARG A 178 1.92 12.93 12.32
C ARG A 178 0.40 12.81 12.22
N VAL A 179 -0.32 13.93 12.14
CA VAL A 179 -1.78 13.92 11.95
C VAL A 179 -2.18 13.39 10.57
N GLU A 180 -1.47 13.75 9.50
CA GLU A 180 -1.72 13.21 8.14
C GLU A 180 -1.55 11.70 8.09
N ILE A 181 -0.55 11.18 8.77
CA ILE A 181 -0.29 9.74 8.86
C ILE A 181 -1.35 9.04 9.69
N ALA A 182 -1.68 9.57 10.88
CA ALA A 182 -2.77 9.05 11.72
C ALA A 182 -4.09 8.99 10.94
N ARG A 183 -4.38 10.04 10.17
CA ARG A 183 -5.54 10.08 9.28
C ARG A 183 -5.47 9.02 8.17
N ALA A 184 -4.32 8.83 7.53
CA ALA A 184 -4.16 7.81 6.51
C ALA A 184 -4.35 6.41 7.08
N LEU A 185 -3.87 6.15 8.31
CA LEU A 185 -4.03 4.88 9.01
C LEU A 185 -5.46 4.64 9.53
N ALA A 186 -6.27 5.68 9.67
CA ALA A 186 -7.67 5.55 10.04
C ALA A 186 -8.46 4.66 9.06
N SER A 187 -8.04 4.57 7.79
CA SER A 187 -8.62 3.67 6.80
C SER A 187 -8.13 2.22 6.91
N GLN A 188 -7.26 1.89 7.88
CA GLN A 188 -6.68 0.56 8.11
C GLN A 188 -6.02 -0.05 6.85
N PRO A 189 -5.10 0.66 6.18
CA PRO A 189 -4.50 0.18 4.95
C PRO A 189 -3.62 -1.03 5.20
N SER A 190 -3.57 -1.92 4.21
CA SER A 190 -2.59 -3.03 4.16
C SER A 190 -1.28 -2.61 3.51
N PHE A 191 -1.33 -1.57 2.68
CA PHE A 191 -0.18 -0.98 1.99
C PHE A 191 -0.24 0.54 2.05
N MET A 192 0.88 1.17 2.35
CA MET A 192 1.04 2.63 2.35
C MET A 192 2.00 3.05 1.24
N LEU A 193 1.55 3.97 0.41
CA LEU A 193 2.37 4.63 -0.60
C LEU A 193 2.77 6.02 -0.09
N LEU A 194 4.07 6.25 0.07
CA LEU A 194 4.64 7.50 0.57
C LEU A 194 5.37 8.20 -0.58
N ASP A 195 4.83 9.33 -1.02
CA ASP A 195 5.39 10.10 -2.13
C ASP A 195 6.33 11.17 -1.57
N GLU A 196 7.63 10.97 -1.79
CA GLU A 196 8.72 11.85 -1.34
C GLU A 196 8.59 12.30 0.14
N PRO A 197 8.48 11.35 1.09
CA PRO A 197 8.24 11.68 2.50
C PRO A 197 9.40 12.46 3.16
N LEU A 198 10.59 12.45 2.57
CA LEU A 198 11.79 13.15 3.05
C LEU A 198 12.00 14.51 2.35
N ALA A 199 11.16 14.88 1.38
CA ALA A 199 11.34 16.11 0.64
C ALA A 199 11.13 17.36 1.51
N GLY A 200 12.15 18.23 1.57
CA GLY A 200 12.06 19.52 2.26
C GLY A 200 11.98 19.43 3.79
N ILE A 201 12.34 18.30 4.38
CA ILE A 201 12.43 18.15 5.83
C ILE A 201 13.88 18.31 6.32
N ASP A 202 14.03 18.71 7.58
CA ASP A 202 15.34 18.81 8.22
C ASP A 202 15.88 17.42 8.63
N PRO A 203 17.21 17.29 8.88
CA PRO A 203 17.81 16.01 9.24
C PRO A 203 17.24 15.36 10.51
N ILE A 204 16.68 16.15 11.45
CA ILE A 204 16.07 15.63 12.67
C ILE A 204 14.75 14.92 12.30
N ALA A 205 13.97 15.53 11.42
CA ALA A 205 12.70 14.97 10.96
C ALA A 205 12.88 13.71 10.09
N VAL A 206 14.03 13.46 9.48
CA VAL A 206 14.35 12.18 8.81
C VAL A 206 14.25 11.02 9.79
N GLY A 207 14.74 11.20 11.04
CA GLY A 207 14.62 10.20 12.10
C GLY A 207 13.16 9.88 12.46
N GLU A 208 12.26 10.87 12.44
CA GLU A 208 10.82 10.65 12.66
C GLU A 208 10.20 9.80 11.54
N ILE A 209 10.56 10.06 10.27
CA ILE A 209 10.08 9.27 9.12
C ILE A 209 10.61 7.84 9.18
N ARG A 210 11.88 7.63 9.56
CA ARG A 210 12.46 6.29 9.76
C ARG A 210 11.68 5.52 10.84
N THR A 211 11.41 6.16 11.96
CA THR A 211 10.60 5.58 13.06
C THR A 211 9.19 5.23 12.57
N LEU A 212 8.56 6.11 11.81
CA LEU A 212 7.26 5.86 11.21
C LEU A 212 7.27 4.63 10.29
N ILE A 213 8.21 4.54 9.35
CA ILE A 213 8.30 3.42 8.43
C ILE A 213 8.48 2.10 9.18
N SER A 214 9.37 2.10 10.20
CA SER A 214 9.55 0.94 11.08
C SER A 214 8.24 0.58 11.82
N HIS A 215 7.50 1.58 12.27
CA HIS A 215 6.21 1.39 12.92
C HIS A 215 5.17 0.76 11.97
N LEU A 216 5.07 1.24 10.73
CA LEU A 216 4.19 0.67 9.70
C LEU A 216 4.54 -0.78 9.40
N LYS A 217 5.83 -1.09 9.23
CA LYS A 217 6.33 -2.47 9.02
C LYS A 217 5.94 -3.39 10.17
N ASN A 218 6.14 -2.96 11.42
CA ASN A 218 5.80 -3.73 12.61
C ASN A 218 4.30 -4.02 12.73
N ARG A 219 3.44 -3.18 12.14
CA ARG A 219 2.00 -3.43 12.00
C ARG A 219 1.66 -4.38 10.84
N GLY A 220 2.64 -4.89 10.12
CA GLY A 220 2.43 -5.74 8.95
C GLY A 220 1.99 -4.96 7.70
N ILE A 221 2.11 -3.63 7.68
CA ILE A 221 1.78 -2.79 6.54
C ILE A 221 2.95 -2.79 5.56
N GLY A 222 2.71 -3.11 4.29
CA GLY A 222 3.71 -2.95 3.24
C GLY A 222 3.85 -1.46 2.86
N VAL A 223 5.07 -0.98 2.66
CA VAL A 223 5.35 0.43 2.37
C VAL A 223 6.08 0.56 1.05
N LEU A 224 5.57 1.40 0.15
CA LEU A 224 6.25 1.79 -1.08
C LEU A 224 6.60 3.28 -0.99
N ILE A 225 7.86 3.63 -1.22
CA ILE A 225 8.39 4.98 -1.04
C ILE A 225 9.03 5.45 -2.33
N THR A 226 8.66 6.66 -2.81
CA THR A 226 9.47 7.38 -3.79
C THR A 226 10.34 8.41 -3.09
N GLU A 227 11.56 8.58 -3.57
CA GLU A 227 12.47 9.60 -3.05
C GLU A 227 13.50 10.07 -4.07
N HIS A 228 14.09 11.23 -3.78
CA HIS A 228 15.25 11.79 -4.48
C HIS A 228 16.55 11.56 -3.71
N ASN A 229 16.49 11.54 -2.37
CA ASN A 229 17.65 11.28 -1.53
C ASN A 229 17.89 9.78 -1.39
N VAL A 230 18.76 9.27 -2.26
CA VAL A 230 19.04 7.83 -2.36
C VAL A 230 19.62 7.28 -1.08
N ARG A 231 20.64 7.98 -0.50
CA ARG A 231 21.35 7.52 0.69
C ARG A 231 20.39 7.31 1.86
N GLU A 232 19.61 8.34 2.19
CA GLU A 232 18.65 8.27 3.30
C GLU A 232 17.57 7.23 3.05
N THR A 233 17.15 7.04 1.78
CA THR A 233 16.13 6.04 1.45
C THR A 233 16.68 4.63 1.56
N LEU A 234 17.88 4.35 1.04
CA LEU A 234 18.51 3.02 1.12
C LEU A 234 18.75 2.60 2.58
N ASP A 235 18.96 3.55 3.49
CA ASP A 235 19.10 3.29 4.94
C ASP A 235 17.80 2.85 5.63
N ILE A 236 16.63 3.04 5.01
CA ILE A 236 15.32 2.80 5.63
C ILE A 236 14.46 1.75 4.93
N VAL A 237 14.84 1.33 3.72
CA VAL A 237 14.11 0.31 2.96
C VAL A 237 14.78 -1.06 3.04
N ASP A 238 14.01 -2.11 2.89
CA ASP A 238 14.52 -3.48 2.85
C ASP A 238 15.12 -3.81 1.47
N ARG A 239 14.53 -3.24 0.42
CA ARG A 239 15.01 -3.34 -0.97
C ARG A 239 14.49 -2.17 -1.80
N ALA A 240 15.05 -1.97 -2.97
CA ALA A 240 14.64 -0.91 -3.88
C ALA A 240 14.55 -1.38 -5.34
N TYR A 241 13.74 -0.66 -6.10
CA TYR A 241 13.70 -0.69 -7.56
C TYR A 241 14.27 0.61 -8.10
N ILE A 242 15.22 0.52 -9.02
CA ILE A 242 15.77 1.67 -9.71
C ILE A 242 15.06 1.80 -11.04
N LEU A 243 14.29 2.88 -11.19
CA LEU A 243 13.59 3.20 -12.42
C LEU A 243 14.45 4.12 -13.29
N HIS A 244 14.62 3.76 -14.54
CA HIS A 244 15.33 4.54 -15.55
C HIS A 244 14.58 4.47 -16.87
N GLU A 245 14.33 5.61 -17.52
CA GLU A 245 13.61 5.74 -18.79
C GLU A 245 12.30 4.95 -18.89
N GLY A 246 11.54 4.87 -17.79
CA GLY A 246 10.26 4.18 -17.74
C GLY A 246 10.33 2.66 -17.63
N MET A 247 11.48 2.11 -17.28
CA MET A 247 11.71 0.68 -17.05
C MET A 247 12.45 0.46 -15.74
N VAL A 248 12.33 -0.74 -15.16
CA VAL A 248 13.14 -1.14 -14.00
C VAL A 248 14.53 -1.53 -14.52
N LEU A 249 15.54 -0.76 -14.14
CA LEU A 249 16.93 -1.03 -14.46
C LEU A 249 17.51 -2.13 -13.57
N MET A 250 17.21 -2.05 -12.27
CA MET A 250 17.73 -2.97 -11.25
C MET A 250 16.74 -3.02 -10.09
N HIS A 251 16.68 -4.14 -9.38
CA HIS A 251 16.05 -4.25 -8.06
C HIS A 251 16.88 -5.19 -7.17
N GLY A 252 16.89 -4.90 -5.88
CA GLY A 252 17.64 -5.69 -4.90
C GLY A 252 17.73 -4.99 -3.55
N SER A 253 18.56 -5.54 -2.66
CA SER A 253 18.93 -4.94 -1.40
C SER A 253 19.70 -3.64 -1.59
N PRO A 254 19.79 -2.76 -0.56
CA PRO A 254 20.61 -1.57 -0.62
C PRO A 254 22.05 -1.82 -1.09
N ASP A 255 22.70 -2.86 -0.58
CA ASP A 255 24.07 -3.21 -0.95
C ASP A 255 24.18 -3.61 -2.41
N GLU A 256 23.24 -4.42 -2.93
CA GLU A 256 23.21 -4.82 -4.34
C GLU A 256 22.98 -3.62 -5.27
N ILE A 257 22.11 -2.67 -4.87
CA ILE A 257 21.86 -1.43 -5.62
C ILE A 257 23.14 -0.59 -5.74
N VAL A 258 23.85 -0.39 -4.63
CA VAL A 258 25.08 0.41 -4.59
C VAL A 258 26.23 -0.23 -5.36
N ALA A 259 26.29 -1.56 -5.35
CA ALA A 259 27.32 -2.31 -6.08
C ALA A 259 27.10 -2.37 -7.60
N HIS A 260 25.87 -2.09 -8.07
CA HIS A 260 25.51 -2.26 -9.47
C HIS A 260 26.10 -1.14 -10.36
N GLU A 261 26.96 -1.51 -11.30
CA GLU A 261 27.70 -0.58 -12.16
C GLU A 261 26.77 0.35 -12.96
N GLY A 262 25.75 -0.18 -13.65
CA GLY A 262 24.81 0.62 -14.43
C GLY A 262 23.96 1.58 -13.58
N VAL A 263 23.70 1.28 -12.28
CA VAL A 263 23.03 2.20 -11.37
C VAL A 263 23.96 3.34 -10.97
N ARG A 264 25.24 3.03 -10.73
CA ARG A 264 26.25 4.05 -10.45
C ARG A 264 26.43 5.01 -11.61
N GLU A 265 26.52 4.49 -12.84
CA GLU A 265 26.68 5.28 -14.06
C GLU A 265 25.52 6.27 -14.28
N VAL A 266 24.25 5.81 -14.16
CA VAL A 266 23.08 6.61 -14.54
C VAL A 266 22.45 7.41 -13.40
N TYR A 267 22.77 7.07 -12.13
CA TYR A 267 22.02 7.64 -11.00
C TYR A 267 22.87 8.02 -9.78
N LEU A 268 23.76 7.15 -9.31
CA LEU A 268 24.49 7.37 -8.05
C LEU A 268 25.77 8.18 -8.22
N GLY A 269 26.48 8.00 -9.34
CA GLY A 269 27.85 8.49 -9.55
C GLY A 269 28.91 7.57 -8.93
N ASP A 270 30.14 7.68 -9.43
CA ASP A 270 31.25 6.77 -9.09
C ASP A 270 31.70 6.84 -7.63
N GLN A 271 31.53 8.00 -6.97
CA GLN A 271 31.97 8.25 -5.60
C GLN A 271 30.88 7.94 -4.53
N PHE A 272 29.75 7.41 -4.94
CA PHE A 272 28.66 7.12 -3.99
C PHE A 272 29.03 5.94 -3.06
N SER A 273 28.81 6.13 -1.76
CA SER A 273 28.90 5.11 -0.71
C SER A 273 27.77 5.34 0.32
N LEU A 274 27.26 4.28 0.91
CA LEU A 274 26.32 4.33 2.03
C LEU A 274 27.02 4.84 3.30
#